data_3273d08965cca0df96c8c967eb10c658
#
_entry.id   3273d08965cca0df96c8c967eb10c658
#
_cell.length_a   1.000
_cell.length_b   1.000
_cell.length_c   1.000
_cell.angle_alpha   90.00
_cell.angle_beta   90.00
_cell.angle_gamma   90.00
#
_symmetry.space_group_name_H-M   'P 1'
#
loop_
_entity.id
_entity.type
_entity.pdbx_description
1 polymer ?
#
loop_
_entity_poly.entity_id
_entity_poly.type
_entity_poly.pdbx_seq_one_letter_code
_entity_poly.pdbx_strand_id
1 'polypeptide(L)'
;MCIRDSSTCLRRCYGAILVKSDEIISTGYNGAPRGRRNCVDLSYCTREALNIPSGERYELCRSVHAEANAIISAARSEALGATLYMACVEPDTGTLIPGSTSCSMCRRLIINAGIARVVIRDTRTEYRVVEVADWVREDDSLPRSL
;
A
#
# COMPACT_ATOMS: atom_id res chain seq x y z
N MET A 1 15.02 -3.16 -3.65
CA MET A 1 14.09 -2.29 -4.42
C MET A 1 14.15 -0.88 -3.86
N CYS A 2 14.44 0.11 -4.69
CA CYS A 2 14.39 1.50 -4.28
C CYS A 2 12.97 2.04 -4.50
N ILE A 3 12.23 2.23 -3.39
CA ILE A 3 10.83 2.67 -3.44
C ILE A 3 10.71 4.03 -4.13
N ARG A 4 11.63 4.95 -3.80
CA ARG A 4 11.63 6.31 -4.34
C ARG A 4 11.77 6.33 -5.86
N ASP A 5 12.67 5.52 -6.40
CA ASP A 5 12.95 5.52 -7.85
C ASP A 5 11.89 4.74 -8.65
N SER A 6 11.08 3.92 -7.99
CA SER A 6 10.05 3.09 -8.62
C SER A 6 8.65 3.71 -8.54
N SER A 7 8.33 4.39 -7.44
CA SER A 7 7.04 5.08 -7.27
C SER A 7 6.98 6.34 -8.13
N THR A 8 5.79 6.61 -8.68
CA THR A 8 5.53 7.77 -9.53
C THR A 8 4.52 8.75 -8.90
N CYS A 9 4.35 8.69 -7.58
CA CYS A 9 3.50 9.58 -6.81
C CYS A 9 4.25 10.82 -6.35
N LEU A 10 3.63 11.99 -6.44
CA LEU A 10 4.18 13.27 -5.98
C LEU A 10 4.19 13.43 -4.47
N ARG A 11 3.33 12.71 -3.75
CA ARG A 11 3.10 12.95 -2.31
C ARG A 11 3.79 11.94 -1.41
N ARG A 12 3.72 10.66 -1.76
CA ARG A 12 4.20 9.55 -0.93
C ARG A 12 4.64 8.40 -1.82
N CYS A 13 5.81 7.88 -1.57
CA CYS A 13 6.32 6.71 -2.27
C CYS A 13 6.13 5.48 -1.39
N TYR A 14 5.23 4.58 -1.81
CA TYR A 14 4.98 3.31 -1.16
C TYR A 14 5.62 2.16 -1.92
N GLY A 15 6.20 1.23 -1.19
CA GLY A 15 6.64 -0.06 -1.70
C GLY A 15 6.05 -1.19 -0.87
N ALA A 16 5.71 -2.28 -1.54
CA ALA A 16 5.20 -3.49 -0.93
C ALA A 16 5.90 -4.72 -1.50
N ILE A 17 6.16 -5.71 -0.65
CA ILE A 17 6.78 -7.00 -1.02
C ILE A 17 5.95 -8.10 -0.40
N LEU A 18 5.49 -9.05 -1.20
CA LEU A 18 4.80 -10.25 -0.74
C LEU A 18 5.82 -11.37 -0.58
N VAL A 19 5.84 -11.98 0.62
CA VAL A 19 6.80 -13.04 0.97
C VAL A 19 6.04 -14.26 1.50
N LYS A 20 6.43 -15.43 1.07
CA LYS A 20 5.94 -16.72 1.58
C LYS A 20 7.07 -17.73 1.61
N SER A 21 7.19 -18.48 2.71
CA SER A 21 8.25 -19.49 2.89
C SER A 21 9.65 -18.94 2.61
N ASP A 22 9.93 -17.74 3.13
CA ASP A 22 11.18 -16.98 2.96
C ASP A 22 11.52 -16.56 1.51
N GLU A 23 10.59 -16.76 0.56
CA GLU A 23 10.74 -16.33 -0.83
C GLU A 23 9.93 -15.08 -1.14
N ILE A 24 10.52 -14.16 -1.90
CA ILE A 24 9.80 -13.01 -2.45
C ILE A 24 8.94 -13.49 -3.61
N ILE A 25 7.62 -13.41 -3.43
CA ILE A 25 6.63 -13.81 -4.43
C ILE A 25 6.40 -12.70 -5.44
N SER A 26 6.20 -11.48 -4.94
CA SER A 26 5.94 -10.32 -5.80
C SER A 26 6.37 -9.04 -5.12
N THR A 27 6.46 -7.98 -5.93
CA THR A 27 6.73 -6.62 -5.46
C THR A 27 5.73 -5.65 -6.07
N GLY A 28 5.46 -4.56 -5.39
CA GLY A 28 4.63 -3.47 -5.86
C GLY A 28 5.12 -2.12 -5.37
N TYR A 29 4.85 -1.10 -6.14
CA TYR A 29 5.01 0.31 -5.77
C TYR A 29 3.81 1.08 -6.28
N ASN A 30 3.53 2.24 -5.70
CA ASN A 30 2.40 3.04 -6.14
C ASN A 30 2.73 3.86 -7.39
N GLY A 31 1.81 3.91 -8.33
CA GLY A 31 1.96 4.62 -9.59
C GLY A 31 0.70 4.57 -10.44
N ALA A 32 0.64 5.38 -11.49
CA ALA A 32 -0.48 5.37 -12.42
C ALA A 32 -0.65 3.98 -13.06
N PRO A 33 -1.88 3.61 -13.48
CA PRO A 33 -2.09 2.40 -14.25
C PRO A 33 -1.20 2.34 -15.49
N ARG A 34 -0.79 1.14 -15.87
CA ARG A 34 0.08 0.93 -17.04
C ARG A 34 -0.47 1.63 -18.29
N GLY A 35 0.39 2.33 -19.01
CA GLY A 35 0.04 3.08 -20.21
C GLY A 35 -0.61 4.45 -19.94
N ARG A 36 -0.87 4.81 -18.69
CA ARG A 36 -1.34 6.15 -18.32
C ARG A 36 -0.20 7.01 -17.82
N ARG A 37 -0.30 8.34 -18.04
CA ARG A 37 0.68 9.30 -17.55
C ARG A 37 0.74 9.30 -16.03
N ASN A 38 1.95 9.34 -15.50
CA ASN A 38 2.20 9.37 -14.05
C ASN A 38 1.89 10.73 -13.43
N CYS A 39 1.67 10.76 -12.12
CA CYS A 39 1.46 12.02 -11.40
C CYS A 39 2.71 12.93 -11.49
N VAL A 40 3.91 12.35 -11.43
CA VAL A 40 5.18 13.09 -11.58
C VAL A 40 5.28 13.77 -12.97
N ASP A 41 4.84 13.09 -14.03
CA ASP A 41 4.86 13.62 -15.40
C ASP A 41 3.84 14.73 -15.61
N LEU A 42 2.75 14.69 -14.84
CA LEU A 42 1.68 15.68 -14.87
C LEU A 42 1.96 16.87 -13.97
N SER A 43 2.88 16.73 -13.01
CA SER A 43 3.08 17.67 -11.89
C SER A 43 1.77 18.02 -11.17
N TYR A 44 0.86 17.04 -11.08
CA TYR A 44 -0.52 17.24 -10.63
C TYR A 44 -1.01 16.05 -9.80
N CYS A 45 -1.55 16.36 -8.64
CA CYS A 45 -2.23 15.38 -7.77
C CYS A 45 -3.74 15.69 -7.74
N THR A 46 -4.56 14.80 -8.27
CA THR A 46 -6.02 14.96 -8.32
C THR A 46 -6.62 15.19 -6.92
N ARG A 47 -6.16 14.44 -5.92
CA ARG A 47 -6.68 14.56 -4.55
C ARG A 47 -6.33 15.90 -3.91
N GLU A 48 -5.13 16.43 -4.15
CA GLU A 48 -4.74 17.77 -3.69
C GLU A 48 -5.56 18.86 -4.38
N ALA A 49 -5.72 18.76 -5.68
CA ALA A 49 -6.51 19.72 -6.45
C ALA A 49 -7.99 19.77 -6.03
N LEU A 50 -8.52 18.63 -5.54
CA LEU A 50 -9.88 18.53 -5.01
C LEU A 50 -9.95 18.82 -3.50
N ASN A 51 -8.84 19.23 -2.86
CA ASN A 51 -8.75 19.49 -1.42
C ASN A 51 -9.21 18.32 -0.54
N ILE A 52 -8.94 17.08 -0.98
CA ILE A 52 -9.33 15.87 -0.25
C ILE A 52 -8.37 15.62 0.92
N PRO A 53 -8.87 15.53 2.16
CA PRO A 53 -8.03 15.24 3.32
C PRO A 53 -7.25 13.93 3.20
N SER A 54 -6.14 13.83 3.94
CA SER A 54 -5.40 12.58 4.04
C SER A 54 -6.26 11.50 4.68
N GLY A 55 -6.21 10.29 4.15
CA GLY A 55 -7.00 9.16 4.65
C GLY A 55 -8.35 8.96 3.94
N GLU A 56 -8.83 9.93 3.17
CA GLU A 56 -10.16 9.90 2.55
C GLU A 56 -10.12 9.78 1.02
N ARG A 57 -11.21 9.27 0.45
CA ARG A 57 -11.51 9.27 -0.98
C ARG A 57 -10.36 8.76 -1.86
N TYR A 58 -9.73 7.65 -1.48
CA TYR A 58 -8.63 7.07 -2.28
C TYR A 58 -9.08 6.51 -3.62
N GLU A 59 -10.38 6.29 -3.84
CA GLU A 59 -10.96 5.94 -5.15
C GLU A 59 -10.74 7.04 -6.20
N LEU A 60 -10.50 8.27 -5.76
CA LEU A 60 -10.16 9.40 -6.64
C LEU A 60 -8.65 9.56 -6.85
N CYS A 61 -7.84 8.71 -6.22
CA CYS A 61 -6.40 8.68 -6.46
C CYS A 61 -6.11 8.10 -7.84
N ARG A 62 -5.27 8.78 -8.60
CA ARG A 62 -4.82 8.29 -9.91
C ARG A 62 -3.92 7.06 -9.81
N SER A 63 -3.21 6.91 -8.69
CA SER A 63 -2.27 5.80 -8.50
C SER A 63 -2.98 4.51 -8.10
N VAL A 64 -2.53 3.41 -8.67
CA VAL A 64 -2.72 2.07 -8.09
C VAL A 64 -1.75 1.97 -6.92
N HIS A 65 -2.22 1.51 -5.76
CA HIS A 65 -1.42 1.44 -4.55
C HIS A 65 -0.41 0.29 -4.60
N ALA A 66 0.66 0.39 -3.82
CA ALA A 66 1.74 -0.58 -3.80
C ALA A 66 1.26 -1.99 -3.42
N GLU A 67 0.39 -2.08 -2.41
CA GLU A 67 -0.21 -3.33 -1.95
C GLU A 67 -1.03 -4.00 -3.06
N ALA A 68 -1.86 -3.21 -3.75
CA ALA A 68 -2.66 -3.70 -4.87
C ALA A 68 -1.77 -4.22 -6.01
N ASN A 69 -0.70 -3.51 -6.36
CA ASN A 69 0.26 -3.94 -7.38
C ASN A 69 0.99 -5.23 -6.98
N ALA A 70 1.38 -5.39 -5.72
CA ALA A 70 1.99 -6.63 -5.24
C ALA A 70 1.01 -7.81 -5.32
N ILE A 71 -0.27 -7.60 -4.94
CA ILE A 71 -1.31 -8.64 -5.00
C ILE A 71 -1.63 -9.03 -6.45
N ILE A 72 -1.78 -8.05 -7.35
CA ILE A 72 -2.06 -8.29 -8.77
C ILE A 72 -0.95 -9.10 -9.44
N SER A 73 0.29 -8.94 -8.97
CA SER A 73 1.48 -9.60 -9.52
C SER A 73 1.75 -11.00 -8.97
N ALA A 74 0.92 -11.47 -8.02
CA ALA A 74 1.04 -12.80 -7.40
C ALA A 74 -0.12 -13.72 -7.80
N ALA A 75 0.13 -15.02 -7.85
CA ALA A 75 -0.96 -15.98 -7.90
C ALA A 75 -1.69 -16.05 -6.55
N ARG A 76 -3.01 -16.30 -6.57
CA ARG A 76 -3.79 -16.41 -5.32
C ARG A 76 -3.25 -17.48 -4.37
N SER A 77 -2.81 -18.62 -4.91
CA SER A 77 -2.21 -19.71 -4.13
C SER A 77 -0.94 -19.29 -3.40
N GLU A 78 -0.20 -18.36 -3.95
CA GLU A 78 1.00 -17.78 -3.35
C GLU A 78 0.67 -16.72 -2.30
N ALA A 79 -0.38 -15.92 -2.55
CA ALA A 79 -0.83 -14.89 -1.63
C ALA A 79 -1.46 -15.46 -0.34
N LEU A 80 -2.13 -16.62 -0.43
CA LEU A 80 -2.75 -17.28 0.72
C LEU A 80 -1.72 -17.61 1.81
N GLY A 81 -1.90 -17.01 3.01
CA GLY A 81 -1.01 -17.19 4.15
C GLY A 81 0.32 -16.44 4.07
N ALA A 82 0.55 -15.65 3.03
CA ALA A 82 1.77 -14.86 2.87
C ALA A 82 1.84 -13.68 3.86
N THR A 83 3.03 -13.08 3.95
CA THR A 83 3.27 -11.83 4.69
C THR A 83 3.54 -10.70 3.69
N LEU A 84 2.84 -9.59 3.84
CA LEU A 84 3.06 -8.37 3.07
C LEU A 84 3.95 -7.41 3.87
N TYR A 85 5.11 -7.10 3.35
CA TYR A 85 6.00 -6.07 3.90
C TYR A 85 5.77 -4.76 3.15
N MET A 86 5.59 -3.66 3.88
CA MET A 86 5.42 -2.34 3.26
C MET A 86 6.20 -1.26 3.96
N ALA A 87 6.56 -0.24 3.20
CA ALA A 87 7.18 0.97 3.69
C ALA A 87 6.71 2.17 2.88
N CYS A 88 6.72 3.34 3.53
CA CYS A 88 6.43 4.62 2.90
C CYS A 88 7.63 5.56 3.08
N VAL A 89 8.00 6.26 2.02
CA VAL A 89 9.08 7.25 2.07
C VAL A 89 8.66 8.58 1.44
N GLU A 90 9.30 9.65 1.87
CA GLU A 90 9.18 10.96 1.23
C GLU A 90 9.75 10.91 -0.20
N PRO A 91 9.08 11.48 -1.20
CA PRO A 91 9.55 11.46 -2.58
C PRO A 91 10.91 12.13 -2.76
N ASP A 92 11.13 13.28 -2.11
CA ASP A 92 12.33 14.10 -2.31
C ASP A 92 13.56 13.53 -1.60
N THR A 93 13.40 13.07 -0.37
CA THR A 93 14.51 12.67 0.50
C THR A 93 14.69 11.16 0.61
N GLY A 94 13.65 10.37 0.33
CA GLY A 94 13.63 8.93 0.58
C GLY A 94 13.58 8.57 2.07
N THR A 95 13.29 9.54 2.94
CA THR A 95 13.17 9.32 4.38
C THR A 95 11.91 8.53 4.70
N LEU A 96 12.04 7.51 5.56
CA LEU A 96 10.89 6.71 6.01
C LEU A 96 9.87 7.58 6.74
N ILE A 97 8.60 7.33 6.48
CA ILE A 97 7.47 8.01 7.12
C ILE A 97 6.83 7.06 8.11
N PRO A 98 7.02 7.29 9.43
CA PRO A 98 6.41 6.46 10.46
C PRO A 98 4.89 6.63 10.48
N GLY A 99 4.19 5.64 11.03
CA GLY A 99 2.74 5.67 11.17
C GLY A 99 1.95 5.43 9.88
N SER A 100 2.62 5.14 8.76
CA SER A 100 1.94 4.75 7.52
C SER A 100 1.16 3.46 7.70
N THR A 101 0.08 3.28 6.95
CA THR A 101 -0.76 2.09 7.00
C THR A 101 -1.48 1.89 5.66
N SER A 102 -1.99 0.70 5.44
CA SER A 102 -2.86 0.41 4.29
C SER A 102 -4.20 1.15 4.43
N CYS A 103 -4.64 1.79 3.35
CA CYS A 103 -5.96 2.41 3.31
C CYS A 103 -7.08 1.35 3.31
N SER A 104 -8.31 1.78 3.57
CA SER A 104 -9.49 0.88 3.63
C SER A 104 -9.70 0.07 2.34
N MET A 105 -9.39 0.63 1.18
CA MET A 105 -9.45 -0.10 -0.10
C MET A 105 -8.41 -1.23 -0.16
N CYS A 106 -7.16 -0.94 0.22
CA CYS A 106 -6.10 -1.94 0.22
C CYS A 106 -6.31 -3.00 1.30
N ARG A 107 -6.83 -2.65 2.49
CA ARG A 107 -7.17 -3.64 3.53
C ARG A 107 -8.15 -4.70 3.00
N ARG A 108 -9.19 -4.30 2.28
CA ARG A 108 -10.14 -5.24 1.67
C ARG A 108 -9.47 -6.18 0.67
N LEU A 109 -8.53 -5.66 -0.14
CA LEU A 109 -7.76 -6.49 -1.07
C LEU A 109 -6.85 -7.47 -0.34
N ILE A 110 -6.16 -7.03 0.71
CA ILE A 110 -5.27 -7.84 1.54
C ILE A 110 -6.04 -8.97 2.23
N ILE A 111 -7.19 -8.66 2.83
CA ILE A 111 -8.08 -9.65 3.45
C ILE A 111 -8.53 -10.68 2.41
N ASN A 112 -9.05 -10.21 1.28
CA ASN A 112 -9.60 -11.09 0.25
C ASN A 112 -8.55 -11.92 -0.48
N ALA A 113 -7.30 -11.45 -0.55
CA ALA A 113 -6.17 -12.22 -1.05
C ALA A 113 -5.72 -13.34 -0.09
N GLY A 114 -6.18 -13.32 1.16
CA GLY A 114 -5.82 -14.32 2.18
C GLY A 114 -4.42 -14.12 2.77
N ILE A 115 -3.87 -12.92 2.70
CA ILE A 115 -2.61 -12.56 3.33
C ILE A 115 -2.78 -12.64 4.84
N ALA A 116 -1.83 -13.30 5.54
CA ALA A 116 -1.94 -13.55 6.98
C ALA A 116 -1.56 -12.33 7.82
N ARG A 117 -0.53 -11.59 7.43
CA ARG A 117 -0.03 -10.44 8.18
C ARG A 117 0.56 -9.35 7.30
N VAL A 118 0.59 -8.15 7.84
CA VAL A 118 1.26 -6.99 7.23
C VAL A 118 2.34 -6.50 8.17
N VAL A 119 3.56 -6.36 7.67
CA VAL A 119 4.70 -5.78 8.40
C VAL A 119 4.99 -4.40 7.83
N ILE A 120 4.88 -3.38 8.65
CA ILE A 120 5.02 -1.97 8.23
C ILE A 120 6.30 -1.41 8.83
N ARG A 121 7.20 -0.96 7.98
CA ARG A 121 8.45 -0.32 8.40
C ARG A 121 8.21 1.15 8.74
N ASP A 122 8.43 1.51 10.00
CA ASP A 122 8.27 2.90 10.46
C ASP A 122 9.60 3.67 10.47
N THR A 123 10.67 3.05 10.97
CA THR A 123 12.01 3.64 10.99
C THR A 123 13.05 2.62 10.51
N ARG A 124 14.33 2.97 10.56
CA ARG A 124 15.39 2.01 10.21
C ARG A 124 15.45 0.81 11.15
N THR A 125 15.00 0.95 12.38
CA THR A 125 15.08 -0.06 13.44
C THR A 125 13.72 -0.53 13.93
N GLU A 126 12.63 0.18 13.63
CA GLU A 126 11.29 -0.10 14.15
C GLU A 126 10.31 -0.49 13.04
N TYR A 127 9.45 -1.44 13.35
CA TYR A 127 8.37 -1.89 12.49
C TYR A 127 7.17 -2.33 13.33
N ARG A 128 6.00 -2.33 12.71
CA ARG A 128 4.77 -2.84 13.29
C ARG A 128 4.32 -4.08 12.55
N VAL A 129 3.79 -5.05 13.27
CA VAL A 129 3.15 -6.25 12.72
C VAL A 129 1.65 -6.15 12.95
N VAL A 130 0.89 -6.31 11.88
CA VAL A 130 -0.57 -6.35 11.91
C VAL A 130 -1.03 -7.73 11.47
N GLU A 131 -1.76 -8.44 12.33
CA GLU A 131 -2.43 -9.68 11.96
C GLU A 131 -3.70 -9.34 11.17
N VAL A 132 -3.81 -9.83 9.95
CA VAL A 132 -4.97 -9.52 9.08
C VAL A 132 -6.28 -10.04 9.67
N ALA A 133 -6.22 -11.10 10.47
CA ALA A 133 -7.36 -11.61 11.23
C ALA A 133 -7.99 -10.56 12.17
N ASP A 134 -7.19 -9.59 12.67
CA ASP A 134 -7.71 -8.51 13.49
C ASP A 134 -8.61 -7.58 12.67
N TRP A 135 -8.21 -7.22 11.46
CA TRP A 135 -9.04 -6.44 10.55
C TRP A 135 -10.36 -7.13 10.19
N VAL A 136 -10.36 -8.48 10.11
CA VAL A 136 -11.57 -9.25 9.86
C VAL A 136 -12.52 -9.20 11.05
N ARG A 137 -11.98 -9.28 12.29
CA ARG A 137 -12.80 -9.23 13.51
C ARG A 137 -13.33 -7.85 13.83
N GLU A 138 -12.51 -6.82 13.61
CA GLU A 138 -12.86 -5.44 13.97
C GLU A 138 -13.89 -4.81 13.04
N ASP A 139 -13.92 -5.26 11.78
CA ASP A 139 -14.81 -4.78 10.70
C ASP A 139 -15.12 -3.28 10.79
N ASP A 140 -14.08 -2.46 10.63
CA ASP A 140 -14.17 -1.00 10.68
C ASP A 140 -14.97 -0.37 9.52
N SER A 141 -15.49 -1.21 8.61
CA SER A 141 -16.35 -0.80 7.50
C SER A 141 -17.82 -0.61 7.93
N LEU A 142 -18.21 -1.16 9.08
CA LEU A 142 -19.57 -1.05 9.61
C LEU A 142 -19.72 0.17 10.52
N PRO A 143 -20.84 0.90 10.46
CA PRO A 143 -21.16 1.92 11.45
C PRO A 143 -21.23 1.31 12.85
N ARG A 144 -20.67 1.98 13.84
CA ARG A 144 -20.70 1.51 15.26
C ARG A 144 -22.09 1.35 15.86
N SER A 145 -23.11 1.78 15.14
CA SER A 145 -24.54 1.71 15.54
C SER A 145 -25.28 0.50 14.96
N LEU A 146 -24.58 -0.37 14.24
CA LEU A 146 -25.07 -1.67 13.76
C LEU A 146 -24.35 -2.78 14.52
#